data_345ca2815bf9e9924661484567690d97
#
_entry.id   345ca2815bf9e9924661484567690d97
#
_cell.length_a   1.000
_cell.length_b   1.000
_cell.length_c   1.000
_cell.angle_alpha   90.00
_cell.angle_beta   90.00
_cell.angle_gamma   90.00
#
_symmetry.space_group_name_H-M   'P 1'
#
loop_
_entity.id
_entity.type
_entity.pdbx_description
1 polymer ?
#
loop_
_entity_poly.entity_id
_entity_poly.type
_entity_poly.pdbx_seq_one_letter_code
_entity_poly.pdbx_strand_id
1 'polypeptide(L)'
;MYIEYKKTKVYYKKIGSGKKNIVYLHGWGTGEKYFEFVAKDMNATNVLIDFPPFGKSGEINQPFTLFDYAEIVLFVLKKENIQNYSIISHSFGTRVAILLISHYNERVEKLIITSGAGLKPKNALKKFMRKTYYKIAKLFDKNFESGTSDYKNLSPIMKKTFSNIVNFHLDEYAKKMECKTLIIFGSRDKQTPIYMAKRFSKLIKNSKLIIYKNFDHFAYIKNSQQFLLDIKIFLRE
;
A
#
# COMPACT_ATOMS: atom_id res chain seq x y z
N MET A 1 8.07 13.35 -11.07
CA MET A 1 8.38 12.75 -12.39
C MET A 1 7.13 12.02 -12.89
N TYR A 2 7.08 11.65 -14.18
CA TYR A 2 5.92 10.96 -14.75
C TYR A 2 6.36 9.81 -15.66
N ILE A 3 5.53 8.75 -15.66
CA ILE A 3 5.46 7.74 -16.73
C ILE A 3 4.05 7.79 -17.34
N GLU A 4 3.86 7.13 -18.46
CA GLU A 4 2.55 6.88 -19.04
C GLU A 4 2.24 5.36 -18.96
N TYR A 5 1.06 5.01 -18.48
CA TYR A 5 0.55 3.65 -18.47
C TYR A 5 -0.89 3.64 -18.96
N LYS A 6 -1.18 2.91 -20.06
CA LYS A 6 -2.53 2.84 -20.69
C LYS A 6 -3.17 4.22 -20.89
N LYS A 7 -2.41 5.17 -21.44
CA LYS A 7 -2.83 6.58 -21.66
C LYS A 7 -3.14 7.34 -20.35
N THR A 8 -2.70 6.86 -19.22
CA THR A 8 -2.83 7.52 -17.92
C THR A 8 -1.46 8.00 -17.44
N LYS A 9 -1.35 9.28 -17.08
CA LYS A 9 -0.13 9.84 -16.48
C LYS A 9 -0.01 9.33 -15.05
N VAL A 10 1.11 8.70 -14.73
CA VAL A 10 1.43 8.22 -13.38
C VAL A 10 2.56 9.04 -12.80
N TYR A 11 2.29 9.70 -11.69
CA TYR A 11 3.28 10.48 -10.98
C TYR A 11 4.09 9.59 -10.03
N TYR A 12 5.39 9.84 -9.95
CA TYR A 12 6.24 9.32 -8.90
C TYR A 12 7.29 10.34 -8.51
N LYS A 13 7.81 10.21 -7.29
CA LYS A 13 8.80 11.11 -6.69
C LYS A 13 9.99 10.30 -6.20
N LYS A 14 11.20 10.82 -6.42
CA LYS A 14 12.43 10.30 -5.81
C LYS A 14 12.91 11.23 -4.72
N ILE A 15 13.33 10.66 -3.59
CA ILE A 15 13.91 11.39 -2.45
C ILE A 15 15.16 10.65 -2.01
N GLY A 16 16.26 11.40 -1.84
CA GLY A 16 17.56 10.84 -1.46
C GLY A 16 18.30 10.12 -2.59
N SER A 17 19.53 9.71 -2.29
CA SER A 17 20.47 9.09 -3.25
C SER A 17 21.33 7.98 -2.58
N GLY A 18 20.79 7.34 -1.53
CA GLY A 18 21.48 6.23 -0.85
C GLY A 18 21.56 4.98 -1.70
N LYS A 19 22.48 4.08 -1.34
CA LYS A 19 22.75 2.83 -2.08
C LYS A 19 21.58 1.84 -2.07
N LYS A 20 20.76 1.84 -1.03
CA LYS A 20 19.56 0.99 -0.93
C LYS A 20 18.38 1.66 -1.61
N ASN A 21 17.51 0.89 -2.25
CA ASN A 21 16.28 1.39 -2.84
C ASN A 21 15.09 1.00 -1.98
N ILE A 22 14.16 1.94 -1.77
CA ILE A 22 12.90 1.70 -1.06
C ILE A 22 11.75 2.23 -1.92
N VAL A 23 10.78 1.38 -2.18
CA VAL A 23 9.56 1.72 -2.94
C VAL A 23 8.39 1.85 -1.97
N TYR A 24 7.63 2.93 -2.10
CA TYR A 24 6.51 3.26 -1.23
C TYR A 24 5.19 3.13 -1.98
N LEU A 25 4.30 2.29 -1.46
CA LEU A 25 3.01 1.96 -2.07
C LEU A 25 1.88 2.37 -1.13
N HIS A 26 1.22 3.46 -1.43
CA HIS A 26 0.21 4.08 -0.59
C HIS A 26 -1.15 3.35 -0.57
N GLY A 27 -2.04 3.73 0.35
CA GLY A 27 -3.41 3.24 0.49
C GLY A 27 -4.36 3.82 -0.56
N TRP A 28 -5.52 3.21 -0.72
CA TRP A 28 -6.60 3.73 -1.58
C TRP A 28 -7.06 5.11 -1.11
N GLY A 29 -7.22 6.06 -2.03
CA GLY A 29 -7.64 7.42 -1.71
C GLY A 29 -6.55 8.31 -1.08
N THR A 30 -5.30 7.84 -1.02
CA THR A 30 -4.16 8.61 -0.51
C THR A 30 -3.13 8.85 -1.61
N GLY A 31 -1.93 9.28 -1.29
CA GLY A 31 -0.86 9.53 -2.24
C GLY A 31 0.52 9.51 -1.60
N GLU A 32 1.55 9.87 -2.37
CA GLU A 32 2.96 9.85 -1.98
C GLU A 32 3.25 10.65 -0.71
N LYS A 33 2.50 11.72 -0.49
CA LYS A 33 2.65 12.61 0.69
C LYS A 33 2.52 11.86 2.01
N TYR A 34 1.78 10.76 2.05
CA TYR A 34 1.57 9.96 3.25
C TYR A 34 2.81 9.21 3.70
N PHE A 35 3.80 9.02 2.81
CA PHE A 35 5.08 8.40 3.12
C PHE A 35 6.27 9.35 3.03
N GLU A 36 6.05 10.61 2.67
CA GLU A 36 7.15 11.58 2.46
C GLU A 36 8.01 11.77 3.71
N PHE A 37 7.41 11.78 4.90
CA PHE A 37 8.13 11.89 6.16
C PHE A 37 9.04 10.68 6.41
N VAL A 38 8.60 9.48 6.02
CA VAL A 38 9.43 8.27 6.09
C VAL A 38 10.59 8.36 5.11
N ALA A 39 10.29 8.69 3.86
CA ALA A 39 11.30 8.77 2.79
C ALA A 39 12.40 9.80 3.09
N LYS A 40 12.04 10.92 3.71
CA LYS A 40 13.02 11.95 4.12
C LYS A 40 13.95 11.50 5.25
N ASP A 41 13.49 10.54 6.08
CA ASP A 41 14.25 10.03 7.23
C ASP A 41 15.08 8.77 6.91
N MET A 42 14.90 8.18 5.71
CA MET A 42 15.65 7.02 5.26
C MET A 42 16.88 7.39 4.43
N ASN A 43 18.05 6.87 4.82
CA ASN A 43 19.28 6.97 4.00
C ASN A 43 19.23 5.95 2.85
N ALA A 44 18.39 6.25 1.84
CA ALA A 44 18.11 5.39 0.70
C ALA A 44 17.75 6.22 -0.53
N THR A 45 17.71 5.59 -1.70
CA THR A 45 16.98 6.10 -2.86
C THR A 45 15.53 5.67 -2.70
N ASN A 46 14.67 6.64 -2.37
CA ASN A 46 13.28 6.40 -2.05
C ASN A 46 12.40 6.75 -3.24
N VAL A 47 11.58 5.80 -3.72
CA VAL A 47 10.66 5.96 -4.84
C VAL A 47 9.23 5.89 -4.33
N LEU A 48 8.52 7.00 -4.37
CA LEU A 48 7.14 7.13 -3.94
C LEU A 48 6.23 7.25 -5.16
N ILE A 49 5.29 6.34 -5.32
CA ILE A 49 4.41 6.27 -6.51
C ILE A 49 3.01 6.68 -6.13
N ASP A 50 2.42 7.61 -6.88
CA ASP A 50 0.99 7.92 -6.79
C ASP A 50 0.22 6.96 -7.71
N PHE A 51 -0.56 6.08 -7.13
CA PHE A 51 -1.42 5.20 -7.91
C PHE A 51 -2.60 5.98 -8.51
N PRO A 52 -2.86 5.87 -9.84
CA PRO A 52 -4.02 6.51 -10.45
C PRO A 52 -5.34 6.06 -9.83
N PRO A 53 -6.32 6.96 -9.66
CA PRO A 53 -6.29 8.39 -10.01
C PRO A 53 -5.87 9.29 -8.84
N PHE A 54 -5.09 8.78 -7.89
CA PHE A 54 -4.78 9.49 -6.64
C PHE A 54 -3.53 10.38 -6.76
N GLY A 55 -3.41 11.31 -5.79
CA GLY A 55 -2.28 12.21 -5.69
C GLY A 55 -2.15 13.12 -6.90
N LYS A 56 -0.98 13.08 -7.55
CA LYS A 56 -0.68 13.84 -8.77
C LYS A 56 -0.81 13.02 -10.05
N SER A 57 -1.24 11.75 -9.92
CA SER A 57 -1.51 10.91 -11.08
C SER A 57 -2.82 11.29 -11.75
N GLY A 58 -2.90 11.04 -13.06
CA GLY A 58 -4.08 11.36 -13.87
C GLY A 58 -5.23 10.38 -13.67
N GLU A 59 -6.41 10.80 -14.12
CA GLU A 59 -7.60 9.96 -14.15
C GLU A 59 -7.40 8.73 -15.05
N ILE A 60 -8.01 7.62 -14.67
CA ILE A 60 -8.02 6.40 -15.48
C ILE A 60 -9.17 6.44 -16.49
N ASN A 61 -8.89 6.03 -17.73
CA ASN A 61 -9.84 6.02 -18.83
C ASN A 61 -10.57 4.68 -19.03
N GLN A 62 -10.15 3.65 -18.30
CA GLN A 62 -10.72 2.30 -18.29
C GLN A 62 -10.58 1.69 -16.89
N PRO A 63 -11.41 0.68 -16.54
CA PRO A 63 -11.27 0.02 -15.25
C PRO A 63 -9.93 -0.70 -15.12
N PHE A 64 -9.21 -0.41 -14.04
CA PHE A 64 -7.97 -1.09 -13.69
C PHE A 64 -8.23 -2.33 -12.83
N THR A 65 -7.34 -3.29 -12.96
CA THR A 65 -7.22 -4.46 -12.09
C THR A 65 -6.05 -4.27 -11.11
N LEU A 66 -5.88 -5.18 -10.19
CA LEU A 66 -4.72 -5.16 -9.30
C LEU A 66 -3.40 -5.38 -10.06
N PHE A 67 -3.45 -6.11 -11.19
CA PHE A 67 -2.30 -6.32 -12.07
C PHE A 67 -1.86 -5.02 -12.74
N ASP A 68 -2.78 -4.18 -13.16
CA ASP A 68 -2.44 -2.86 -13.73
C ASP A 68 -1.62 -2.01 -12.75
N TYR A 69 -1.98 -2.02 -11.47
CA TYR A 69 -1.21 -1.30 -10.44
C TYR A 69 0.16 -1.92 -10.17
N ALA A 70 0.29 -3.24 -10.26
CA ALA A 70 1.58 -3.90 -10.15
C ALA A 70 2.48 -3.57 -11.36
N GLU A 71 1.93 -3.60 -12.58
CA GLU A 71 2.65 -3.23 -13.79
C GLU A 71 3.12 -1.77 -13.77
N ILE A 72 2.33 -0.84 -13.23
CA ILE A 72 2.76 0.55 -13.01
C ILE A 72 4.05 0.59 -12.18
N VAL A 73 4.12 -0.17 -11.09
CA VAL A 73 5.35 -0.23 -10.28
C VAL A 73 6.52 -0.76 -11.10
N LEU A 74 6.33 -1.85 -11.86
CA LEU A 74 7.36 -2.43 -12.72
C LEU A 74 7.85 -1.43 -13.77
N PHE A 75 6.95 -0.65 -14.39
CA PHE A 75 7.33 0.39 -15.35
C PHE A 75 8.18 1.49 -14.68
N VAL A 76 7.84 1.91 -13.47
CA VAL A 76 8.65 2.89 -12.71
C VAL A 76 10.02 2.31 -12.39
N LEU A 77 10.09 1.08 -11.85
CA LEU A 77 11.33 0.40 -11.50
C LEU A 77 12.26 0.23 -12.73
N LYS A 78 11.70 -0.19 -13.86
CA LYS A 78 12.43 -0.30 -15.14
C LYS A 78 12.98 1.03 -15.59
N LYS A 79 12.18 2.10 -15.54
CA LYS A 79 12.60 3.45 -15.92
C LYS A 79 13.76 3.96 -15.06
N GLU A 80 13.74 3.62 -13.77
CA GLU A 80 14.74 4.05 -12.79
C GLU A 80 15.93 3.08 -12.66
N ASN A 81 15.97 1.99 -13.46
CA ASN A 81 16.98 0.92 -13.40
C ASN A 81 17.13 0.30 -12.00
N ILE A 82 16.01 0.15 -11.28
CA ILE A 82 15.98 -0.42 -9.93
C ILE A 82 15.67 -1.92 -10.02
N GLN A 83 16.60 -2.77 -9.59
CA GLN A 83 16.48 -4.24 -9.61
C GLN A 83 16.33 -4.85 -8.20
N ASN A 84 17.02 -4.27 -7.21
CA ASN A 84 16.98 -4.72 -5.82
C ASN A 84 16.40 -3.60 -4.96
N TYR A 85 15.33 -3.91 -4.23
CA TYR A 85 14.63 -2.90 -3.44
C TYR A 85 13.84 -3.53 -2.30
N SER A 86 13.58 -2.73 -1.29
CA SER A 86 12.59 -3.03 -0.24
C SER A 86 11.28 -2.29 -0.51
N ILE A 87 10.17 -2.79 0.01
CA ILE A 87 8.87 -2.15 -0.13
C ILE A 87 8.35 -1.73 1.23
N ILE A 88 7.82 -0.49 1.33
CA ILE A 88 6.97 -0.05 2.44
C ILE A 88 5.57 0.19 1.88
N SER A 89 4.59 -0.55 2.39
CA SER A 89 3.23 -0.56 1.85
C SER A 89 2.18 -0.25 2.90
N HIS A 90 1.14 0.47 2.52
CA HIS A 90 -0.03 0.73 3.36
C HIS A 90 -1.31 0.22 2.70
N SER A 91 -2.13 -0.49 3.45
CA SER A 91 -3.51 -0.86 3.06
C SER A 91 -3.59 -1.44 1.65
N PHE A 92 -4.15 -0.71 0.68
CA PHE A 92 -4.22 -1.08 -0.73
C PHE A 92 -2.84 -1.39 -1.34
N GLY A 93 -1.82 -0.60 -1.05
CA GLY A 93 -0.46 -0.81 -1.56
C GLY A 93 0.12 -2.17 -1.19
N THR A 94 -0.33 -2.77 -0.07
CA THR A 94 0.06 -4.15 0.31
C THR A 94 -0.44 -5.19 -0.69
N ARG A 95 -1.61 -4.98 -1.29
CA ARG A 95 -2.13 -5.87 -2.34
C ARG A 95 -1.20 -5.90 -3.55
N VAL A 96 -0.73 -4.72 -3.95
CA VAL A 96 0.21 -4.56 -5.06
C VAL A 96 1.54 -5.22 -4.72
N ALA A 97 2.09 -4.96 -3.51
CA ALA A 97 3.33 -5.57 -3.04
C ALA A 97 3.30 -7.11 -3.09
N ILE A 98 2.20 -7.73 -2.64
CA ILE A 98 2.04 -9.19 -2.66
C ILE A 98 2.06 -9.72 -4.10
N LEU A 99 1.42 -9.05 -5.07
CA LEU A 99 1.47 -9.46 -6.47
C LEU A 99 2.88 -9.34 -7.06
N LEU A 100 3.58 -8.25 -6.81
CA LEU A 100 4.96 -8.06 -7.26
C LEU A 100 5.84 -9.23 -6.83
N ILE A 101 5.77 -9.61 -5.55
CA ILE A 101 6.60 -10.66 -4.97
C ILE A 101 6.18 -12.05 -5.49
N SER A 102 4.88 -12.35 -5.48
CA SER A 102 4.40 -13.73 -5.63
C SER A 102 3.92 -14.10 -7.03
N HIS A 103 3.60 -13.14 -7.87
CA HIS A 103 3.16 -13.36 -9.26
C HIS A 103 4.23 -12.95 -10.27
N TYR A 104 4.82 -11.78 -10.08
CA TYR A 104 5.88 -11.28 -10.97
C TYR A 104 7.27 -11.76 -10.56
N ASN A 105 7.41 -12.47 -9.43
CA ASN A 105 8.67 -13.01 -8.88
C ASN A 105 9.74 -11.93 -8.69
N GLU A 106 9.31 -10.71 -8.33
CA GLU A 106 10.22 -9.60 -8.08
C GLU A 106 11.10 -9.88 -6.85
N ARG A 107 12.39 -9.58 -6.97
CA ARG A 107 13.38 -9.76 -5.90
C ARG A 107 13.29 -8.62 -4.88
N VAL A 108 12.26 -8.69 -4.05
CA VAL A 108 12.08 -7.76 -2.93
C VAL A 108 12.91 -8.23 -1.75
N GLU A 109 13.87 -7.40 -1.31
CA GLU A 109 14.75 -7.73 -0.17
C GLU A 109 13.96 -7.84 1.12
N LYS A 110 13.14 -6.83 1.41
CA LYS A 110 12.30 -6.75 2.61
C LYS A 110 10.96 -6.08 2.30
N LEU A 111 9.91 -6.58 2.93
CA LEU A 111 8.58 -5.98 2.86
C LEU A 111 8.15 -5.46 4.23
N ILE A 112 7.65 -4.23 4.27
CA ILE A 112 6.99 -3.64 5.44
C ILE A 112 5.52 -3.43 5.08
N ILE A 113 4.65 -4.07 5.84
CA ILE A 113 3.20 -3.98 5.71
C ILE A 113 2.67 -3.14 6.87
N THR A 114 2.09 -1.97 6.59
CA THR A 114 1.35 -1.22 7.59
C THR A 114 -0.14 -1.24 7.28
N SER A 115 -0.94 -1.74 8.20
CA SER A 115 -2.41 -1.88 8.07
C SER A 115 -2.83 -2.52 6.75
N GLY A 116 -2.15 -3.61 6.35
CA GLY A 116 -2.28 -4.22 5.02
C GLY A 116 -3.66 -4.77 4.71
N ALA A 117 -4.11 -4.58 3.48
CA ALA A 117 -5.30 -5.20 2.90
C ALA A 117 -4.92 -6.34 1.94
N GLY A 118 -5.87 -7.18 1.56
CA GLY A 118 -5.66 -8.21 0.53
C GLY A 118 -6.19 -9.59 0.89
N LEU A 119 -6.27 -9.92 2.16
CA LEU A 119 -6.77 -11.22 2.59
C LEU A 119 -8.29 -11.28 2.55
N LYS A 120 -8.84 -12.46 2.31
CA LYS A 120 -10.28 -12.71 2.31
C LYS A 120 -10.90 -12.35 3.65
N PRO A 121 -11.86 -11.41 3.73
CA PRO A 121 -12.48 -11.04 4.99
C PRO A 121 -13.38 -12.16 5.53
N LYS A 122 -13.55 -12.22 6.87
CA LYS A 122 -14.60 -13.05 7.46
C LYS A 122 -15.97 -12.49 7.06
N ASN A 123 -16.92 -13.37 6.72
CA ASN A 123 -18.21 -13.01 6.10
C ASN A 123 -19.01 -11.90 6.84
N ALA A 124 -19.04 -11.90 8.15
CA ALA A 124 -19.70 -10.87 8.95
C ALA A 124 -19.03 -9.48 8.86
N LEU A 125 -17.73 -9.44 8.61
CA LEU A 125 -16.94 -8.21 8.51
C LEU A 125 -16.98 -7.58 7.11
N LYS A 126 -17.27 -8.35 6.06
CA LYS A 126 -17.36 -7.85 4.69
C LYS A 126 -18.37 -6.69 4.57
N LYS A 127 -19.51 -6.81 5.24
CA LYS A 127 -20.58 -5.81 5.25
C LYS A 127 -20.21 -4.58 6.11
N PHE A 128 -19.52 -4.80 7.23
CA PHE A 128 -19.07 -3.76 8.14
C PHE A 128 -17.91 -2.96 7.55
N MET A 129 -16.89 -3.62 7.00
CA MET A 129 -15.74 -2.97 6.37
C MET A 129 -16.16 -2.09 5.19
N ARG A 130 -17.15 -2.54 4.39
CA ARG A 130 -17.71 -1.73 3.30
C ARG A 130 -18.36 -0.45 3.81
N LYS A 131 -19.16 -0.52 4.90
CA LYS A 131 -19.80 0.66 5.53
C LYS A 131 -18.78 1.61 6.18
N THR A 132 -17.75 1.06 6.82
CA THR A 132 -16.74 1.85 7.54
C THR A 132 -15.79 2.53 6.56
N TYR A 133 -15.42 1.86 5.47
CA TYR A 133 -14.64 2.46 4.39
C TYR A 133 -15.32 3.71 3.82
N TYR A 134 -16.64 3.66 3.59
CA TYR A 134 -17.43 4.80 3.13
C TYR A 134 -17.53 5.93 4.14
N LYS A 135 -17.63 5.63 5.44
CA LYS A 135 -17.65 6.67 6.48
C LYS A 135 -16.32 7.40 6.63
N ILE A 136 -15.21 6.69 6.48
CA ILE A 136 -13.86 7.26 6.65
C ILE A 136 -13.45 8.08 5.42
N ALA A 137 -13.77 7.63 4.21
CA ALA A 137 -13.63 8.46 3.00
C ALA A 137 -14.32 9.82 3.17
N LYS A 138 -15.48 9.84 3.84
CA LYS A 138 -16.25 11.05 4.13
C LYS A 138 -15.64 11.97 5.20
N LEU A 139 -14.86 11.42 6.15
CA LEU A 139 -14.23 12.21 7.21
C LEU A 139 -12.92 12.89 6.75
N PHE A 140 -12.24 12.31 5.75
CA PHE A 140 -11.01 12.87 5.18
C PHE A 140 -11.27 13.91 4.10
N ASP A 141 -12.49 13.98 3.55
CA ASP A 141 -12.89 14.95 2.52
C ASP A 141 -12.97 16.40 3.04
N LYS A 142 -12.90 16.63 4.36
CA LYS A 142 -12.98 17.98 4.94
C LYS A 142 -11.64 18.75 4.97
N ASN A 143 -10.49 18.09 4.75
CA ASN A 143 -9.18 18.71 4.91
C ASN A 143 -8.13 18.36 3.84
N PHE A 144 -8.48 17.67 2.76
CA PHE A 144 -7.54 17.35 1.69
C PHE A 144 -8.13 17.66 0.31
N GLU A 145 -7.47 18.53 -0.41
CA GLU A 145 -7.80 18.94 -1.78
C GLU A 145 -7.63 17.87 -2.86
N SER A 146 -7.73 16.61 -2.55
CA SER A 146 -7.66 15.55 -3.56
C SER A 146 -8.67 14.44 -3.26
N GLY A 147 -9.86 14.63 -3.77
CA GLY A 147 -10.78 13.68 -4.34
C GLY A 147 -10.90 12.28 -3.76
N THR A 148 -11.19 12.11 -2.45
CA THR A 148 -11.81 10.89 -1.97
C THR A 148 -13.32 11.07 -2.04
N SER A 149 -13.87 10.97 -3.25
CA SER A 149 -15.30 10.95 -3.44
C SER A 149 -15.89 9.70 -2.76
N ASP A 150 -16.99 9.89 -2.00
CA ASP A 150 -17.87 8.82 -1.52
C ASP A 150 -18.10 7.82 -2.68
N TYR A 151 -18.12 6.52 -2.44
CA TYR A 151 -18.33 5.49 -3.49
C TYR A 151 -19.53 5.81 -4.41
N LYS A 152 -20.56 6.46 -3.87
CA LYS A 152 -21.70 6.91 -4.66
C LYS A 152 -21.28 7.90 -5.76
N ASN A 153 -20.30 8.72 -5.49
CA ASN A 153 -19.80 9.77 -6.39
C ASN A 153 -18.63 9.29 -7.27
N LEU A 154 -18.15 8.04 -7.08
CA LEU A 154 -17.17 7.46 -7.98
C LEU A 154 -17.75 7.30 -9.39
N SER A 155 -16.93 7.60 -10.40
CA SER A 155 -17.28 7.30 -11.79
C SER A 155 -17.53 5.80 -11.99
N PRO A 156 -18.27 5.39 -13.02
CA PRO A 156 -18.47 3.98 -13.34
C PRO A 156 -17.16 3.20 -13.48
N ILE A 157 -16.13 3.82 -14.06
CA ILE A 157 -14.78 3.27 -14.21
C ILE A 157 -14.18 2.99 -12.85
N MET A 158 -14.22 3.95 -11.93
CA MET A 158 -13.68 3.80 -10.58
C MET A 158 -14.46 2.79 -9.73
N LYS A 159 -15.77 2.71 -9.88
CA LYS A 159 -16.60 1.67 -9.23
C LYS A 159 -16.18 0.27 -9.67
N LYS A 160 -15.96 0.09 -10.97
CA LYS A 160 -15.50 -1.19 -11.52
C LYS A 160 -14.07 -1.52 -11.06
N THR A 161 -13.16 -0.54 -11.11
CA THR A 161 -11.79 -0.67 -10.60
C THR A 161 -11.78 -1.09 -9.14
N PHE A 162 -12.51 -0.40 -8.28
CA PHE A 162 -12.62 -0.74 -6.87
C PHE A 162 -13.15 -2.18 -6.67
N SER A 163 -14.18 -2.55 -7.41
CA SER A 163 -14.74 -3.91 -7.38
C SER A 163 -13.72 -4.97 -7.79
N ASN A 164 -12.94 -4.73 -8.86
CA ASN A 164 -11.89 -5.64 -9.31
C ASN A 164 -10.84 -5.86 -8.20
N ILE A 165 -10.47 -4.80 -7.50
CA ILE A 165 -9.43 -4.83 -6.45
C ILE A 165 -9.92 -5.54 -5.20
N VAL A 166 -11.11 -5.17 -4.67
CA VAL A 166 -11.54 -5.67 -3.35
C VAL A 166 -11.97 -7.13 -3.39
N ASN A 167 -12.41 -7.62 -4.56
CA ASN A 167 -12.82 -9.00 -4.74
C ASN A 167 -11.65 -9.94 -5.11
N PHE A 168 -10.48 -9.40 -5.42
CA PHE A 168 -9.29 -10.20 -5.67
C PHE A 168 -8.57 -10.50 -4.35
N HIS A 169 -8.64 -11.74 -3.88
CA HIS A 169 -8.05 -12.17 -2.61
C HIS A 169 -6.68 -12.79 -2.81
N LEU A 170 -5.76 -12.46 -1.89
CA LEU A 170 -4.33 -12.74 -2.03
C LEU A 170 -3.81 -13.76 -1.02
N ASP A 171 -4.67 -14.53 -0.38
CA ASP A 171 -4.27 -15.51 0.64
C ASP A 171 -3.25 -16.52 0.11
N GLU A 172 -3.49 -17.08 -1.09
CA GLU A 172 -2.59 -18.05 -1.70
C GLU A 172 -1.29 -17.41 -2.22
N TYR A 173 -1.33 -16.16 -2.64
CA TYR A 173 -0.15 -15.39 -3.02
C TYR A 173 0.72 -15.08 -1.80
N ALA A 174 0.11 -14.66 -0.70
CA ALA A 174 0.82 -14.37 0.54
C ALA A 174 1.57 -15.59 1.13
N LYS A 175 1.03 -16.80 0.96
CA LYS A 175 1.68 -18.06 1.36
C LYS A 175 2.98 -18.34 0.60
N LYS A 176 3.11 -17.85 -0.64
CA LYS A 176 4.28 -18.07 -1.50
C LYS A 176 5.41 -17.09 -1.22
N MET A 177 5.18 -16.09 -0.38
CA MET A 177 6.18 -15.07 -0.08
C MET A 177 7.28 -15.60 0.83
N GLU A 178 8.53 -15.39 0.43
CA GLU A 178 9.72 -15.84 1.16
C GLU A 178 10.54 -14.68 1.74
N CYS A 179 10.33 -13.45 1.24
CA CYS A 179 11.07 -12.28 1.70
C CYS A 179 10.79 -11.99 3.19
N LYS A 180 11.79 -11.47 3.88
CA LYS A 180 11.62 -10.97 5.26
C LYS A 180 10.52 -9.91 5.29
N THR A 181 9.53 -10.09 6.16
CA THR A 181 8.36 -9.20 6.22
C THR A 181 8.11 -8.67 7.63
N LEU A 182 8.00 -7.36 7.77
CA LEU A 182 7.54 -6.70 9.00
C LEU A 182 6.08 -6.28 8.83
N ILE A 183 5.23 -6.72 9.76
CA ILE A 183 3.79 -6.45 9.75
C ILE A 183 3.48 -5.55 10.94
N ILE A 184 2.94 -4.35 10.68
CA ILE A 184 2.61 -3.35 11.70
C ILE A 184 1.14 -2.95 11.57
N PHE A 185 0.37 -3.09 12.64
CA PHE A 185 -1.05 -2.73 12.67
C PHE A 185 -1.41 -1.98 13.95
N GLY A 186 -2.40 -1.09 13.85
CA GLY A 186 -3.04 -0.51 15.01
C GLY A 186 -4.07 -1.46 15.63
N SER A 187 -4.14 -1.54 16.98
CA SER A 187 -5.08 -2.43 17.65
C SER A 187 -6.54 -2.01 17.48
N ARG A 188 -6.79 -0.73 17.13
CA ARG A 188 -8.13 -0.16 16.89
C ARG A 188 -8.44 0.03 15.40
N ASP A 189 -7.65 -0.60 14.52
CA ASP A 189 -7.90 -0.54 13.08
C ASP A 189 -9.22 -1.23 12.74
N LYS A 190 -10.19 -0.44 12.24
CA LYS A 190 -11.51 -0.91 11.83
C LYS A 190 -11.59 -1.22 10.33
N GLN A 191 -10.63 -0.75 9.52
CA GLN A 191 -10.60 -0.98 8.08
C GLN A 191 -9.95 -2.33 7.75
N THR A 192 -8.78 -2.57 8.35
CA THR A 192 -8.08 -3.85 8.31
C THR A 192 -7.89 -4.35 9.74
N PRO A 193 -8.89 -5.01 10.33
CA PRO A 193 -8.87 -5.38 11.74
C PRO A 193 -7.71 -6.31 12.11
N ILE A 194 -7.30 -6.28 13.37
CA ILE A 194 -6.16 -7.02 13.94
C ILE A 194 -6.12 -8.51 13.58
N TYR A 195 -7.27 -9.15 13.32
CA TYR A 195 -7.29 -10.54 12.86
C TYR A 195 -6.64 -10.70 11.48
N MET A 196 -6.66 -9.67 10.62
CA MET A 196 -5.95 -9.69 9.33
C MET A 196 -4.44 -9.64 9.54
N ALA A 197 -3.95 -8.83 10.50
CA ALA A 197 -2.54 -8.81 10.87
C ALA A 197 -2.05 -10.19 11.32
N LYS A 198 -2.81 -10.85 12.20
CA LYS A 198 -2.53 -12.22 12.68
C LYS A 198 -2.56 -13.24 11.52
N ARG A 199 -3.47 -13.07 10.55
CA ARG A 199 -3.52 -13.94 9.36
C ARG A 199 -2.34 -13.70 8.44
N PHE A 200 -1.93 -12.46 8.19
CA PHE A 200 -0.72 -12.16 7.42
C PHE A 200 0.49 -12.85 8.08
N SER A 201 0.66 -12.67 9.38
CA SER A 201 1.78 -13.30 10.11
C SER A 201 1.74 -14.85 10.07
N LYS A 202 0.55 -15.45 9.99
CA LYS A 202 0.41 -16.90 9.84
C LYS A 202 0.71 -17.39 8.41
N LEU A 203 0.36 -16.58 7.39
CA LEU A 203 0.53 -16.96 5.98
C LEU A 203 1.96 -16.72 5.49
N ILE A 204 2.57 -15.61 5.89
CA ILE A 204 3.94 -15.23 5.50
C ILE A 204 4.92 -15.81 6.53
N LYS A 205 5.57 -16.91 6.19
CA LYS A 205 6.42 -17.67 7.12
C LYS A 205 7.56 -16.84 7.74
N ASN A 206 8.20 -16.00 6.93
CA ASN A 206 9.32 -15.15 7.37
C ASN A 206 8.83 -13.76 7.78
N SER A 207 7.93 -13.69 8.77
CA SER A 207 7.34 -12.43 9.20
C SER A 207 7.42 -12.17 10.70
N LYS A 208 7.58 -10.88 11.05
CA LYS A 208 7.48 -10.36 12.42
C LYS A 208 6.26 -9.46 12.51
N LEU A 209 5.46 -9.65 13.56
CA LEU A 209 4.23 -8.86 13.80
C LEU A 209 4.42 -7.91 14.97
N ILE A 210 4.11 -6.63 14.76
CA ILE A 210 4.04 -5.58 15.77
C ILE A 210 2.63 -5.00 15.79
N ILE A 211 2.05 -4.86 16.97
CA ILE A 211 0.74 -4.22 17.14
C ILE A 211 0.91 -2.94 17.96
N TYR A 212 0.58 -1.81 17.35
CA TYR A 212 0.54 -0.54 18.05
C TYR A 212 -0.75 -0.41 18.85
N LYS A 213 -0.64 -0.44 20.18
CA LYS A 213 -1.77 -0.37 21.08
C LYS A 213 -2.50 0.98 20.96
N ASN A 214 -3.82 0.96 20.86
CA ASN A 214 -4.70 2.13 20.78
C ASN A 214 -4.64 2.95 19.48
N PHE A 215 -3.89 2.54 18.46
CA PHE A 215 -3.84 3.20 17.17
C PHE A 215 -4.81 2.57 16.15
N ASP A 216 -5.23 3.39 15.19
CA ASP A 216 -6.16 3.03 14.11
C ASP A 216 -5.44 2.64 12.82
N HIS A 217 -6.13 2.75 11.67
CA HIS A 217 -5.62 2.41 10.33
C HIS A 217 -4.37 3.21 9.92
N PHE A 218 -4.21 4.42 10.43
CA PHE A 218 -3.06 5.29 10.17
C PHE A 218 -2.04 5.29 11.32
N ALA A 219 -1.89 4.15 11.98
CA ALA A 219 -0.97 3.97 13.10
C ALA A 219 0.46 4.42 12.79
N TYR A 220 0.94 4.19 11.55
CA TYR A 220 2.28 4.56 11.11
C TYR A 220 2.51 6.09 11.04
N ILE A 221 1.45 6.89 10.85
CA ILE A 221 1.52 8.34 10.88
C ILE A 221 1.37 8.85 12.32
N LYS A 222 0.36 8.35 13.03
CA LYS A 222 0.04 8.81 14.40
C LYS A 222 1.09 8.40 15.43
N ASN A 223 1.87 7.37 15.16
CA ASN A 223 3.00 6.89 15.96
C ASN A 223 4.29 6.90 15.14
N SER A 224 4.54 8.00 14.44
CA SER A 224 5.60 8.12 13.44
C SER A 224 6.99 7.85 13.99
N GLN A 225 7.31 8.32 15.20
CA GLN A 225 8.61 8.09 15.83
C GLN A 225 8.89 6.62 16.06
N GLN A 226 7.94 5.89 16.67
CA GLN A 226 8.08 4.45 16.88
C GLN A 226 8.11 3.69 15.55
N PHE A 227 7.28 4.10 14.58
CA PHE A 227 7.28 3.49 13.26
C PHE A 227 8.63 3.64 12.57
N LEU A 228 9.23 4.83 12.57
CA LEU A 228 10.56 5.07 12.02
C LEU A 228 11.64 4.23 12.70
N LEU A 229 11.59 4.10 14.02
CA LEU A 229 12.52 3.25 14.78
C LEU A 229 12.39 1.78 14.36
N ASP A 230 11.18 1.24 14.38
CA ASP A 230 10.92 -0.17 14.08
C ASP A 230 11.34 -0.55 12.66
N ILE A 231 11.03 0.31 11.66
CA ILE A 231 11.40 0.04 10.27
C ILE A 231 12.91 0.20 10.03
N LYS A 232 13.59 1.14 10.69
CA LYS A 232 15.05 1.30 10.61
C LYS A 232 15.77 0.08 11.17
N ILE A 233 15.34 -0.43 12.32
CA ILE A 233 15.90 -1.66 12.91
C ILE A 233 15.70 -2.81 11.90
N PHE A 234 14.49 -3.02 11.43
CA PHE A 234 14.17 -4.10 10.50
C PHE A 234 14.95 -4.01 9.18
N LEU A 235 15.10 -2.81 8.61
CA LEU A 235 15.84 -2.62 7.35
C LEU A 235 17.37 -2.80 7.48
N ARG A 236 17.93 -2.70 8.70
CA ARG A 236 19.35 -2.97 8.98
C ARG A 236 19.63 -4.47 9.16
N GLU A 237 18.71 -5.22 9.76
CA GLU A 237 18.79 -6.68 9.93
C GLU A 237 18.87 -7.41 8.57
#